data_b8f90c88f0ce1931c7cf6a2191844c8c
#
_entry.id   b8f90c88f0ce1931c7cf6a2191844c8c
#
_cell.length_a   1.000
_cell.length_b   1.000
_cell.length_c   1.000
_cell.angle_alpha   90.00
_cell.angle_beta   90.00
_cell.angle_gamma   90.00
#
_symmetry.space_group_name_H-M   'P 1'
#
loop_
_entity.id
_entity.type
_entity.pdbx_description
1 polymer ?
#
loop_
_entity_poly.entity_id
_entity_poly.type
_entity_poly.pdbx_seq_one_letter_code
_entity_poly.pdbx_strand_id
1 'polypeptide(L)'
;MAILDADSRTVLHGKLKFEKVFRTRSMQGEEANLPIISVSTIMARLKTLEDFGVERDKGKVIIRLQDVQTSECGNYVAVLLNVINKNGAATIVRDTQTNDKNELVLANPNQGYEASCHVVINLNQDRVGTYSTVFEVVPKLGHARLVGVLNKVLAKVSDLAEDHIELIKNVSQ
;
A
#
# COMPACT_ATOMS: atom_id res chain seq x y z
N MET A 1 10.76 9.93 20.44
CA MET A 1 11.08 9.24 19.16
C MET A 1 11.03 7.77 19.47
N ALA A 2 10.02 7.04 18.98
CA ALA A 2 9.95 5.60 19.20
C ALA A 2 11.08 4.94 18.41
N ILE A 3 12.00 4.31 19.11
CA ILE A 3 12.99 3.41 18.49
C ILE A 3 12.17 2.20 18.06
N LEU A 4 12.01 2.02 16.74
CA LEU A 4 11.49 0.75 16.22
C LEU A 4 12.52 -0.31 16.58
N ASP A 5 12.15 -1.18 17.49
CA ASP A 5 12.91 -2.37 17.79
C ASP A 5 13.08 -3.16 16.50
N ALA A 6 14.31 -3.52 16.14
CA ALA A 6 14.59 -4.22 14.88
C ALA A 6 13.84 -5.56 14.80
N ASP A 7 13.48 -6.13 15.96
CA ASP A 7 12.85 -7.43 16.10
C ASP A 7 11.32 -7.35 16.31
N SER A 8 10.74 -6.15 16.37
CA SER A 8 9.30 -5.97 16.55
C SER A 8 8.71 -5.00 15.51
N ARG A 9 7.58 -5.38 14.92
CA ARG A 9 6.81 -4.52 14.02
C ARG A 9 5.42 -4.30 14.56
N THR A 10 4.99 -3.05 14.56
CA THR A 10 3.60 -2.71 14.88
C THR A 10 2.72 -3.06 13.69
N VAL A 11 1.67 -3.82 13.95
CA VAL A 11 0.70 -4.24 12.95
C VAL A 11 -0.66 -3.66 13.33
N LEU A 12 -1.38 -3.13 12.35
CA LEU A 12 -2.76 -2.69 12.52
C LEU A 12 -3.70 -3.63 11.80
N HIS A 13 -4.78 -3.97 12.48
CA HIS A 13 -5.92 -4.68 11.91
C HIS A 13 -6.93 -3.67 11.38
N GLY A 14 -7.50 -3.96 10.23
CA GLY A 14 -8.49 -3.11 9.59
C GLY A 14 -9.40 -3.91 8.67
N LYS A 15 -10.32 -3.19 8.05
CA LYS A 15 -11.20 -3.73 7.02
C LYS A 15 -11.07 -2.87 5.76
N LEU A 16 -10.89 -3.53 4.62
CA LEU A 16 -10.96 -2.90 3.31
C LEU A 16 -12.33 -3.18 2.70
N LYS A 17 -12.97 -2.16 2.20
CA LYS A 17 -14.20 -2.28 1.43
C LYS A 17 -13.90 -1.85 0.00
N PHE A 18 -14.21 -2.71 -0.96
CA PHE A 18 -14.13 -2.40 -2.37
C PHE A 18 -15.51 -2.00 -2.86
N GLU A 19 -15.65 -0.81 -3.38
CA GLU A 19 -16.90 -0.29 -3.92
C GLU A 19 -16.66 0.24 -5.34
N LYS A 20 -17.66 0.10 -6.19
CA LYS A 20 -17.66 0.68 -7.52
C LYS A 20 -18.03 2.15 -7.41
N VAL A 21 -17.22 3.03 -7.99
CA VAL A 21 -17.48 4.46 -8.02
C VAL A 21 -17.71 4.91 -9.46
N PHE A 22 -18.80 5.58 -9.68
CA PHE A 22 -19.16 6.13 -11.01
C PHE A 22 -18.59 7.54 -11.16
N ARG A 23 -17.95 7.83 -12.29
CA ARG A 23 -17.37 9.14 -12.56
C ARG A 23 -18.42 10.25 -12.77
N THR A 24 -19.62 9.91 -13.23
CA THR A 24 -20.70 10.86 -13.47
C THR A 24 -22.04 10.36 -13.01
N ARG A 25 -22.92 11.28 -12.58
CA ARG A 25 -24.30 10.95 -12.15
C ARG A 25 -25.13 10.28 -13.25
N SER A 26 -24.85 10.56 -14.53
CA SER A 26 -25.55 9.97 -15.66
C SER A 26 -25.28 8.48 -15.85
N MET A 27 -24.16 7.97 -15.33
CA MET A 27 -23.80 6.56 -15.42
C MET A 27 -24.42 5.69 -14.31
N GLN A 28 -25.08 6.31 -13.32
CA GLN A 28 -25.63 5.58 -12.16
C GLN A 28 -26.83 4.66 -12.47
N GLY A 29 -27.49 4.85 -13.61
CA GLY A 29 -28.72 4.09 -13.94
C GLY A 29 -28.46 2.71 -14.53
N GLU A 30 -27.65 2.61 -15.57
CA GLU A 30 -27.42 1.36 -16.33
C GLU A 30 -26.26 0.54 -15.77
N GLU A 31 -25.21 1.18 -15.26
CA GLU A 31 -24.01 0.52 -14.74
C GLU A 31 -24.14 0.05 -13.28
N ALA A 32 -25.19 0.48 -12.56
CA ALA A 32 -25.42 0.06 -11.17
C ALA A 32 -25.57 -1.47 -11.01
N ASN A 33 -25.98 -2.15 -12.07
CA ASN A 33 -26.18 -3.61 -12.11
C ASN A 33 -24.97 -4.40 -12.61
N LEU A 34 -23.88 -3.73 -13.01
CA LEU A 34 -22.68 -4.45 -13.42
C LEU A 34 -22.02 -5.11 -12.21
N PRO A 35 -21.58 -6.37 -12.35
CA PRO A 35 -20.96 -7.08 -11.24
C PRO A 35 -19.69 -6.35 -10.78
N ILE A 36 -19.49 -6.29 -9.46
CA ILE A 36 -18.23 -5.85 -8.89
C ILE A 36 -17.16 -6.86 -9.32
N ILE A 37 -16.07 -6.37 -9.91
CA ILE A 37 -14.94 -7.24 -10.27
C ILE A 37 -14.46 -7.96 -9.01
N SER A 38 -14.17 -9.24 -9.13
CA SER A 38 -13.71 -10.03 -7.98
C SER A 38 -12.38 -9.45 -7.46
N VAL A 39 -12.19 -9.47 -6.15
CA VAL A 39 -10.94 -8.97 -5.54
C VAL A 39 -9.74 -9.77 -6.02
N SER A 40 -9.89 -11.06 -6.31
CA SER A 40 -8.84 -11.86 -6.92
C SER A 40 -8.41 -11.32 -8.29
N THR A 41 -9.36 -10.87 -9.12
CA THR A 41 -9.06 -10.22 -10.41
C THR A 41 -8.35 -8.88 -10.19
N ILE A 42 -8.79 -8.08 -9.21
CA ILE A 42 -8.12 -6.83 -8.85
C ILE A 42 -6.67 -7.11 -8.45
N MET A 43 -6.44 -8.11 -7.61
CA MET A 43 -5.09 -8.45 -7.15
C MET A 43 -4.20 -8.97 -8.28
N ALA A 44 -4.75 -9.79 -9.20
CA ALA A 44 -4.02 -10.21 -10.38
C ALA A 44 -3.59 -9.02 -11.26
N ARG A 45 -4.47 -8.03 -11.41
CA ARG A 45 -4.14 -6.78 -12.13
C ARG A 45 -3.13 -5.92 -11.38
N LEU A 46 -3.18 -5.86 -10.04
CA LEU A 46 -2.18 -5.15 -9.24
C LEU A 46 -0.77 -5.68 -9.50
N LYS A 47 -0.62 -6.98 -9.70
CA LYS A 47 0.67 -7.59 -10.03
C LYS A 47 1.28 -7.03 -11.32
N THR A 48 0.46 -6.61 -12.28
CA THR A 48 0.96 -5.99 -13.52
C THR A 48 1.49 -4.56 -13.32
N LEU A 49 1.27 -3.97 -12.14
CA LEU A 49 1.70 -2.62 -11.77
C LEU A 49 2.91 -2.64 -10.83
N GLU A 50 3.70 -3.71 -10.81
CA GLU A 50 4.97 -3.70 -10.09
C GLU A 50 5.79 -2.47 -10.47
N ASP A 51 6.48 -1.88 -9.49
CA ASP A 51 7.21 -0.62 -9.59
C ASP A 51 6.37 0.66 -9.78
N PHE A 52 5.04 0.56 -9.84
CA PHE A 52 4.21 1.76 -9.88
C PHE A 52 4.39 2.59 -8.60
N GLY A 53 4.85 3.83 -8.77
CA GLY A 53 5.15 4.75 -7.67
C GLY A 53 4.09 5.84 -7.50
N VAL A 54 3.74 6.10 -6.25
CA VAL A 54 2.88 7.21 -5.84
C VAL A 54 3.70 8.25 -5.10
N GLU A 55 3.87 9.42 -5.70
CA GLU A 55 4.56 10.53 -5.06
C GLU A 55 3.68 11.22 -4.01
N ARG A 56 4.30 11.61 -2.90
CA ARG A 56 3.72 12.36 -1.79
C ARG A 56 4.67 13.46 -1.31
N ASP A 57 4.16 14.40 -0.55
CA ASP A 57 4.93 15.47 0.07
C ASP A 57 5.82 16.22 -0.95
N LYS A 58 5.25 16.55 -2.12
CA LYS A 58 5.95 17.24 -3.25
C LYS A 58 7.17 16.45 -3.75
N GLY A 59 7.05 15.12 -3.89
CA GLY A 59 8.11 14.24 -4.39
C GLY A 59 9.16 13.85 -3.35
N LYS A 60 9.02 14.26 -2.08
CA LYS A 60 9.93 13.90 -1.00
C LYS A 60 9.72 12.48 -0.46
N VAL A 61 8.52 11.95 -0.64
CA VAL A 61 8.16 10.57 -0.29
C VAL A 61 7.61 9.88 -1.52
N ILE A 62 8.15 8.73 -1.85
CA ILE A 62 7.67 7.88 -2.94
C ILE A 62 7.25 6.56 -2.33
N ILE A 63 6.04 6.11 -2.63
CA ILE A 63 5.54 4.82 -2.18
C ILE A 63 5.34 3.97 -3.43
N ARG A 64 6.08 2.86 -3.51
CA ARG A 64 6.06 1.94 -4.65
C ARG A 64 5.36 0.65 -4.31
N LEU A 65 4.56 0.15 -5.25
CA LEU A 65 4.09 -1.22 -5.23
C LEU A 65 5.25 -2.11 -5.70
N GLN A 66 5.83 -2.88 -4.79
CA GLN A 66 7.00 -3.69 -5.06
C GLN A 66 6.65 -5.10 -5.49
N ASP A 67 5.66 -5.71 -4.83
CA ASP A 67 5.26 -7.09 -5.14
C ASP A 67 3.82 -7.35 -4.70
N VAL A 68 3.17 -8.32 -5.35
CA VAL A 68 1.85 -8.83 -4.98
C VAL A 68 1.86 -10.35 -5.08
N GLN A 69 1.70 -11.00 -3.94
CA GLN A 69 1.71 -12.46 -3.86
C GLN A 69 0.38 -12.99 -3.34
N THR A 70 -0.10 -14.05 -3.95
CA THR A 70 -1.25 -14.80 -3.45
C THR A 70 -0.75 -16.04 -2.71
N SER A 71 -1.34 -16.33 -1.53
CA SER A 71 -1.03 -17.54 -0.78
C SER A 71 -1.36 -18.80 -1.59
N GLU A 72 -0.66 -19.90 -1.32
CA GLU A 72 -0.91 -21.20 -1.97
C GLU A 72 -2.37 -21.67 -1.84
N CYS A 73 -3.01 -21.40 -0.70
CA CYS A 73 -4.43 -21.72 -0.50
C CYS A 73 -5.39 -20.77 -1.21
N GLY A 74 -4.92 -19.69 -1.83
CA GLY A 74 -5.73 -18.68 -2.52
C GLY A 74 -6.56 -17.77 -1.62
N ASN A 75 -6.47 -17.91 -0.29
CA ASN A 75 -7.30 -17.17 0.66
C ASN A 75 -6.73 -15.82 1.07
N TYR A 76 -5.45 -15.57 0.82
CA TYR A 76 -4.77 -14.34 1.24
C TYR A 76 -3.97 -13.76 0.08
N VAL A 77 -3.87 -12.44 0.07
CA VAL A 77 -2.95 -11.70 -0.78
C VAL A 77 -2.05 -10.85 0.10
N ALA A 78 -0.76 -10.93 -0.13
CA ALA A 78 0.24 -10.05 0.45
C ALA A 78 0.67 -9.01 -0.60
N VAL A 79 0.59 -7.74 -0.23
CA VAL A 79 1.07 -6.61 -1.04
C VAL A 79 2.26 -6.01 -0.34
N LEU A 80 3.39 -5.93 -1.02
CA LEU A 80 4.61 -5.29 -0.53
C LEU A 80 4.68 -3.87 -1.09
N LEU A 81 4.74 -2.89 -0.17
CA LEU A 81 4.91 -1.49 -0.49
C LEU A 81 6.26 -1.00 0.05
N ASN A 82 7.06 -0.39 -0.80
CA ASN A 82 8.30 0.27 -0.40
C ASN A 82 8.08 1.77 -0.26
N VAL A 83 8.42 2.30 0.92
CA VAL A 83 8.31 3.73 1.25
C VAL A 83 9.68 4.35 1.22
N ILE A 84 9.97 5.12 0.19
CA ILE A 84 11.24 5.81 -0.03
C ILE A 84 11.10 7.25 0.47
N ASN A 85 11.86 7.63 1.49
CA ASN A 85 11.85 8.97 2.05
C ASN A 85 13.18 9.69 1.74
N LYS A 86 13.14 10.68 0.85
CA LYS A 86 14.31 11.47 0.44
C LYS A 86 14.80 12.41 1.55
N ASN A 87 13.93 12.76 2.50
CA ASN A 87 14.24 13.62 3.65
C ASN A 87 14.32 12.82 4.96
N GLY A 88 14.58 11.51 4.89
CA GLY A 88 14.81 10.70 6.08
C GLY A 88 16.04 11.18 6.84
N ALA A 89 16.06 10.98 8.16
CA ALA A 89 17.28 11.15 8.92
C ALA A 89 18.32 10.12 8.43
N ALA A 90 19.56 10.57 8.32
CA ALA A 90 20.66 9.68 7.96
C ALA A 90 20.72 8.48 8.92
N THR A 91 20.91 7.30 8.35
CA THR A 91 21.11 6.09 9.16
C THR A 91 22.54 6.09 9.69
N ILE A 92 22.67 6.06 10.99
CA ILE A 92 23.98 5.96 11.65
C ILE A 92 24.25 4.50 11.95
N VAL A 93 25.31 3.97 11.39
CA VAL A 93 25.85 2.66 11.74
C VAL A 93 27.00 2.87 12.71
N ARG A 94 26.98 2.17 13.82
CA ARG A 94 28.03 2.23 14.83
C ARG A 94 28.71 0.87 14.94
N ASP A 95 30.03 0.86 14.86
CA ASP A 95 30.82 -0.31 15.21
C ASP A 95 30.74 -0.55 16.72
N THR A 96 30.36 -1.75 17.14
CA THR A 96 30.18 -2.08 18.56
C THR A 96 31.47 -2.32 19.29
N GLN A 97 32.59 -2.57 18.57
CA GLN A 97 33.91 -2.82 19.17
C GLN A 97 34.72 -1.52 19.25
N THR A 98 34.75 -0.75 18.15
CA THR A 98 35.55 0.48 18.07
C THR A 98 34.79 1.74 18.48
N ASN A 99 33.44 1.65 18.56
CA ASN A 99 32.53 2.78 18.78
C ASN A 99 32.54 3.83 17.65
N ASP A 100 33.13 3.49 16.50
CA ASP A 100 33.18 4.39 15.35
C ASP A 100 31.76 4.57 14.77
N LYS A 101 31.48 5.79 14.35
CA LYS A 101 30.23 6.17 13.70
C LYS A 101 30.43 6.34 12.21
N ASN A 102 29.62 5.63 11.44
CA ASN A 102 29.51 5.81 9.99
C ASN A 102 28.08 6.28 9.65
N GLU A 103 27.98 7.43 9.03
CA GLU A 103 26.73 7.96 8.53
C GLU A 103 26.54 7.50 7.08
N LEU A 104 25.41 6.83 6.80
CA LEU A 104 25.01 6.51 5.43
C LEU A 104 24.49 7.79 4.77
N VAL A 105 25.34 8.46 4.01
CA VAL A 105 25.00 9.67 3.27
C VAL A 105 24.43 9.29 1.90
N LEU A 106 23.30 9.89 1.54
CA LEU A 106 22.71 9.71 0.21
C LEU A 106 23.63 10.35 -0.84
N ALA A 107 24.02 9.59 -1.86
CA ALA A 107 24.99 10.03 -2.86
C ALA A 107 24.41 11.04 -3.85
N ASN A 108 23.07 11.09 -4.01
CA ASN A 108 22.42 12.03 -4.90
C ASN A 108 20.97 12.34 -4.46
N PRO A 109 20.35 13.43 -4.95
CA PRO A 109 19.00 13.86 -4.55
C PRO A 109 17.88 12.92 -4.97
N ASN A 110 18.17 11.92 -5.81
CA ASN A 110 17.16 10.92 -6.24
C ASN A 110 17.13 9.71 -5.32
N GLN A 111 18.07 9.57 -4.40
CA GLN A 111 18.09 8.51 -3.40
C GLN A 111 17.23 8.88 -2.19
N GLY A 112 16.83 7.88 -1.44
CA GLY A 112 16.07 8.02 -0.19
C GLY A 112 16.24 6.78 0.68
N TYR A 113 15.95 6.94 1.96
CA TYR A 113 15.90 5.82 2.90
C TYR A 113 14.60 5.05 2.68
N GLU A 114 14.71 3.74 2.58
CA GLU A 114 13.59 2.85 2.29
C GLU A 114 13.13 2.11 3.54
N ALA A 115 11.80 1.96 3.66
CA ALA A 115 11.15 1.10 4.63
C ALA A 115 10.08 0.27 3.90
N SER A 116 10.04 -1.02 4.15
CA SER A 116 9.05 -1.92 3.55
C SER A 116 7.83 -2.09 4.46
N CYS A 117 6.65 -2.12 3.87
CA CYS A 117 5.36 -2.32 4.52
C CYS A 117 4.63 -3.47 3.85
N HIS A 118 4.26 -4.49 4.60
CA HIS A 118 3.39 -5.55 4.13
C HIS A 118 1.94 -5.22 4.46
N VAL A 119 1.07 -5.46 3.46
CA VAL A 119 -0.39 -5.40 3.61
C VAL A 119 -0.92 -6.76 3.25
N VAL A 120 -1.54 -7.45 4.21
CA VAL A 120 -2.14 -8.78 3.98
C VAL A 120 -3.65 -8.65 4.00
N ILE A 121 -4.30 -9.13 2.95
CA ILE A 121 -5.74 -9.06 2.76
C ILE A 121 -6.28 -10.50 2.76
N ASN A 122 -7.26 -10.76 3.62
CA ASN A 122 -8.01 -12.01 3.56
C ASN A 122 -9.06 -11.89 2.44
N LEU A 123 -8.99 -12.75 1.44
CA LEU A 123 -9.91 -12.75 0.29
C LEU A 123 -11.28 -13.35 0.60
N ASN A 124 -11.43 -14.02 1.75
CA ASN A 124 -12.73 -14.42 2.25
C ASN A 124 -13.46 -13.21 2.81
N GLN A 125 -14.64 -12.91 2.26
CA GLN A 125 -15.41 -11.75 2.69
C GLN A 125 -15.99 -11.97 4.09
N ASP A 126 -15.80 -10.99 4.97
CA ASP A 126 -16.52 -10.95 6.24
C ASP A 126 -18.01 -10.60 6.02
N ARG A 127 -18.24 -9.64 5.10
CA ARG A 127 -19.54 -9.17 4.60
C ARG A 127 -19.36 -8.79 3.14
N VAL A 128 -20.47 -8.64 2.41
CA VAL A 128 -20.45 -8.25 0.99
C VAL A 128 -19.49 -7.08 0.75
N GLY A 129 -18.46 -7.32 -0.04
CA GLY A 129 -17.46 -6.33 -0.41
C GLY A 129 -16.48 -5.91 0.69
N THR A 130 -16.48 -6.55 1.87
CA THR A 130 -15.62 -6.19 3.01
C THR A 130 -14.65 -7.33 3.32
N TYR A 131 -13.36 -6.98 3.45
CA TYR A 131 -12.24 -7.90 3.60
C TYR A 131 -11.41 -7.54 4.82
N SER A 132 -11.13 -8.50 5.69
CA SER A 132 -10.20 -8.30 6.81
C SER A 132 -8.78 -8.08 6.29
N THR A 133 -8.10 -7.12 6.87
CA THR A 133 -6.78 -6.69 6.42
C THR A 133 -5.88 -6.42 7.60
N VAL A 134 -4.61 -6.75 7.44
CA VAL A 134 -3.54 -6.46 8.39
C VAL A 134 -2.45 -5.71 7.63
N PHE A 135 -1.90 -4.65 8.22
CA PHE A 135 -0.77 -3.95 7.62
C PHE A 135 0.26 -3.49 8.66
N GLU A 136 1.52 -3.46 8.25
CA GLU A 136 2.62 -2.97 9.05
C GLU A 136 2.63 -1.45 9.11
N VAL A 137 2.89 -0.90 10.27
CA VAL A 137 3.10 0.55 10.44
C VAL A 137 4.56 0.88 10.19
N VAL A 138 4.80 1.70 9.18
CA VAL A 138 6.14 2.18 8.86
C VAL A 138 6.17 3.72 8.82
N PRO A 139 7.33 4.33 9.04
CA PRO A 139 7.47 5.78 8.94
C PRO A 139 6.93 6.31 7.60
N LYS A 140 6.19 7.42 7.65
CA LYS A 140 5.59 8.07 6.47
C LYS A 140 4.45 7.29 5.78
N LEU A 141 4.10 6.08 6.22
CA LEU A 141 2.94 5.33 5.73
C LEU A 141 2.01 4.95 6.89
N GLY A 142 1.26 5.91 7.38
CA GLY A 142 0.15 5.64 8.29
C GLY A 142 -1.12 5.26 7.51
N HIS A 143 -2.14 4.82 8.22
CA HIS A 143 -3.41 4.31 7.70
C HIS A 143 -4.03 5.19 6.59
N ALA A 144 -4.22 6.50 6.82
CA ALA A 144 -4.84 7.39 5.82
C ALA A 144 -4.01 7.50 4.52
N ARG A 145 -2.69 7.45 4.63
CA ARG A 145 -1.80 7.45 3.45
C ARG A 145 -1.85 6.12 2.71
N LEU A 146 -1.91 5.00 3.43
CA LEU A 146 -2.06 3.67 2.84
C LEU A 146 -3.32 3.61 1.98
N VAL A 147 -4.48 4.01 2.53
CA VAL A 147 -5.75 4.07 1.78
C VAL A 147 -5.61 4.97 0.54
N GLY A 148 -5.01 6.14 0.68
CA GLY A 148 -4.79 7.05 -0.45
C GLY A 148 -3.82 6.52 -1.52
N VAL A 149 -2.87 5.66 -1.15
CA VAL A 149 -1.97 4.96 -2.09
C VAL A 149 -2.72 3.85 -2.80
N LEU A 150 -3.42 3.00 -2.05
CA LEU A 150 -4.20 1.91 -2.62
C LEU A 150 -5.25 2.43 -3.61
N ASN A 151 -5.95 3.54 -3.29
CA ASN A 151 -6.88 4.16 -4.23
C ASN A 151 -6.22 4.62 -5.53
N LYS A 152 -5.01 5.19 -5.47
CA LYS A 152 -4.29 5.59 -6.70
C LYS A 152 -3.82 4.39 -7.51
N VAL A 153 -3.35 3.33 -6.86
CA VAL A 153 -2.95 2.09 -7.51
C VAL A 153 -4.17 1.44 -8.18
N LEU A 154 -5.31 1.38 -7.47
CA LEU A 154 -6.56 0.84 -8.01
C LEU A 154 -7.12 1.67 -9.16
N ALA A 155 -7.06 3.00 -9.08
CA ALA A 155 -7.43 3.85 -10.21
C ALA A 155 -6.59 3.54 -11.45
N LYS A 156 -5.29 3.25 -11.26
CA LYS A 156 -4.42 2.85 -12.37
C LYS A 156 -4.76 1.47 -12.94
N VAL A 157 -5.15 0.52 -12.07
CA VAL A 157 -5.70 -0.78 -12.50
C VAL A 157 -6.97 -0.60 -13.32
N SER A 158 -7.84 0.33 -12.93
CA SER A 158 -9.08 0.64 -13.64
C SER A 158 -8.84 1.25 -15.01
N ASP A 159 -7.87 2.18 -15.11
CA ASP A 159 -7.49 2.79 -16.40
C ASP A 159 -7.03 1.73 -17.42
N LEU A 160 -6.37 0.65 -16.95
CA LEU A 160 -5.92 -0.46 -17.79
C LEU A 160 -7.07 -1.35 -18.31
N ALA A 161 -8.25 -1.27 -17.68
CA ALA A 161 -9.35 -2.19 -17.91
C ALA A 161 -10.65 -1.53 -18.39
N GLU A 162 -10.66 -0.21 -18.61
CA GLU A 162 -11.86 0.61 -18.85
C GLU A 162 -12.90 0.55 -17.71
N ASP A 163 -12.61 -0.17 -16.63
CA ASP A 163 -13.46 -0.32 -15.46
C ASP A 163 -13.04 0.67 -14.36
N HIS A 164 -13.99 1.37 -13.75
CA HIS A 164 -13.70 2.30 -12.67
C HIS A 164 -13.89 1.63 -11.30
N ILE A 165 -12.78 1.39 -10.59
CA ILE A 165 -12.78 0.82 -9.25
C ILE A 165 -12.13 1.83 -8.30
N GLU A 166 -12.77 2.15 -7.21
CA GLU A 166 -12.21 2.99 -6.16
C GLU A 166 -12.39 2.34 -4.79
N LEU A 167 -11.41 2.48 -3.92
CA LEU A 167 -11.46 2.03 -2.54
C LEU A 167 -12.11 3.11 -1.67
N ILE A 168 -13.26 2.82 -1.09
CA ILE A 168 -13.91 3.73 -0.16
C ILE A 168 -13.51 3.40 1.28
N LYS A 169 -13.20 4.46 2.00
CA LYS A 169 -12.84 4.46 3.40
C LYS A 169 -13.94 3.82 4.25
N ASN A 170 -13.65 2.71 4.89
CA ASN A 170 -14.26 2.39 6.18
C ASN A 170 -13.32 1.47 6.93
N VAL A 171 -12.42 2.09 7.70
CA VAL A 171 -11.72 1.41 8.77
C VAL A 171 -12.41 1.84 10.04
N SER A 172 -13.32 1.03 10.52
CA SER A 172 -13.76 1.11 11.90
C SER A 172 -12.69 0.45 12.78
N GLN A 173 -12.20 1.23 13.73
CA GLN A 173 -11.42 0.72 14.86
C GLN A 173 -12.19 -0.36 15.60
#